data_28f29a770612332b8bc8aa541e3451e0
#
_entry.id   28f29a770612332b8bc8aa541e3451e0
#
_cell.length_a   1.000
_cell.length_b   1.000
_cell.length_c   1.000
_cell.angle_alpha   90.00
_cell.angle_beta   90.00
_cell.angle_gamma   90.00
#
_symmetry.space_group_name_H-M   'P 1'
#
loop_
_entity.id
_entity.type
_entity.pdbx_description
1 polymer ?
#
loop_
_entity_poly.entity_id
_entity_poly.type
_entity_poly.pdbx_seq_one_letter_code
_entity_poly.pdbx_strand_id
1 'polypeptide(L)'
;MLNSMKIHLTAEQRTALKILHKSSRDSRVCDRIRCVLLADEGWSAAMIAKSQLIDETTVRRHLNDWLNEQKLVPENGGSQSHLNDEQTQKLCAHLASNFLPTTQSIIELVDEWWGIRYTVPGMNKWLHRNGFSYRKPSGVPHKYSAEAQQAFMETYNALKQQAGDDEPILFIDGVHPTQGTKLAYGWMPAGKKAHVVETTGSRTRLNLMGALNLNDMGKTVIREYDKINSHNIARFFIALRETYPIKQKVHVILDGAGYHRTEQVKTWAYLLNIELHYLPPYSPNLNPIERLWKVMNEQVRNNRYFTSPKVFREEIHHFFNDILPGLAGTLASRINDNFQTLKNATSS
;
A
#
# COMPACT_ATOMS: atom_id res chain seq x y z
N MET A 1 33.96 -24.43 -49.93
CA MET A 1 32.52 -24.73 -49.88
C MET A 1 32.02 -24.30 -48.48
N LEU A 2 31.30 -23.20 -48.41
CA LEU A 2 30.72 -22.73 -47.15
C LEU A 2 29.53 -23.66 -46.78
N ASN A 3 29.75 -24.49 -45.75
CA ASN A 3 28.71 -25.35 -45.24
C ASN A 3 27.54 -24.49 -44.76
N SER A 4 26.43 -24.46 -45.49
CA SER A 4 25.22 -23.79 -45.08
C SER A 4 24.63 -24.58 -43.89
N MET A 5 24.69 -23.99 -42.70
CA MET A 5 24.01 -24.55 -41.54
C MET A 5 22.49 -24.61 -41.83
N LYS A 6 21.99 -25.82 -42.01
CA LYS A 6 20.55 -26.03 -42.21
C LYS A 6 19.95 -26.43 -40.87
N ILE A 7 18.99 -25.65 -40.39
CA ILE A 7 18.16 -25.99 -39.24
C ILE A 7 16.82 -26.49 -39.80
N HIS A 8 16.33 -27.59 -39.23
CA HIS A 8 15.01 -28.12 -39.49
C HIS A 8 14.29 -28.33 -38.16
N LEU A 9 13.24 -27.54 -37.92
CA LEU A 9 12.41 -27.61 -36.75
C LEU A 9 11.20 -28.49 -36.97
N THR A 10 10.82 -29.27 -35.98
CA THR A 10 9.49 -29.92 -35.96
C THR A 10 8.41 -28.85 -35.77
N ALA A 11 7.16 -29.17 -36.12
CA ALA A 11 6.02 -28.28 -35.92
C ALA A 11 5.85 -27.89 -34.46
N GLU A 12 6.14 -28.83 -33.54
CA GLU A 12 6.10 -28.61 -32.10
C GLU A 12 7.20 -27.65 -31.64
N GLN A 13 8.46 -27.87 -32.07
CA GLN A 13 9.58 -26.98 -31.74
C GLN A 13 9.32 -25.55 -32.26
N ARG A 14 8.80 -25.43 -33.49
CA ARG A 14 8.47 -24.10 -34.07
C ARG A 14 7.41 -23.40 -33.25
N THR A 15 6.36 -24.11 -32.82
CA THR A 15 5.30 -23.57 -31.98
C THR A 15 5.83 -23.14 -30.59
N ALA A 16 6.61 -24.01 -29.97
CA ALA A 16 7.23 -23.71 -28.67
C ALA A 16 8.14 -22.47 -28.70
N LEU A 17 8.98 -22.34 -29.75
CA LEU A 17 9.85 -21.18 -29.92
C LEU A 17 9.03 -19.89 -30.15
N LYS A 18 7.93 -19.92 -30.92
CA LYS A 18 7.06 -18.78 -31.10
C LYS A 18 6.36 -18.34 -29.80
N ILE A 19 5.93 -19.30 -28.98
CA ILE A 19 5.34 -19.03 -27.68
C ILE A 19 6.40 -18.39 -26.75
N LEU A 20 7.59 -18.99 -26.68
CA LEU A 20 8.69 -18.49 -25.84
C LEU A 20 9.12 -17.09 -26.27
N HIS A 21 9.19 -16.81 -27.57
CA HIS A 21 9.49 -15.46 -28.08
C HIS A 21 8.48 -14.42 -27.61
N LYS A 22 7.17 -14.76 -27.61
CA LYS A 22 6.11 -13.84 -27.14
C LYS A 22 6.12 -13.60 -25.64
N SER A 23 6.52 -14.59 -24.85
CA SER A 23 6.54 -14.51 -23.39
C SER A 23 7.85 -13.98 -22.81
N SER A 24 8.98 -14.11 -23.52
CA SER A 24 10.29 -13.64 -23.07
C SER A 24 10.41 -12.12 -23.14
N ARG A 25 10.97 -11.53 -22.09
CA ARG A 25 11.35 -10.11 -22.03
C ARG A 25 12.85 -9.86 -22.22
N ASP A 26 13.66 -10.92 -22.27
CA ASP A 26 15.10 -10.81 -22.58
C ASP A 26 15.30 -10.72 -24.10
N SER A 27 15.72 -9.55 -24.56
CA SER A 27 15.99 -9.30 -25.99
C SER A 27 16.98 -10.29 -26.57
N ARG A 28 18.00 -10.70 -25.79
CA ARG A 28 19.06 -11.63 -26.23
C ARG A 28 18.50 -13.04 -26.48
N VAL A 29 17.53 -13.47 -25.67
CA VAL A 29 16.79 -14.74 -25.88
C VAL A 29 15.92 -14.60 -27.12
N CYS A 30 15.21 -13.49 -27.28
CA CYS A 30 14.38 -13.22 -28.44
C CYS A 30 15.20 -13.19 -29.74
N ASP A 31 16.39 -12.59 -29.73
CA ASP A 31 17.29 -12.55 -30.88
C ASP A 31 17.75 -13.95 -31.28
N ARG A 32 18.12 -14.81 -30.32
CA ARG A 32 18.49 -16.21 -30.56
C ARG A 32 17.33 -17.00 -31.16
N ILE A 33 16.11 -16.86 -30.61
CA ILE A 33 14.92 -17.51 -31.13
C ILE A 33 14.64 -17.08 -32.58
N ARG A 34 14.74 -15.78 -32.88
CA ARG A 34 14.53 -15.27 -34.23
C ARG A 34 15.57 -15.82 -35.22
N CYS A 35 16.84 -15.90 -34.81
CA CYS A 35 17.87 -16.51 -35.64
C CYS A 35 17.53 -17.97 -36.00
N VAL A 36 17.08 -18.78 -35.03
CA VAL A 36 16.73 -20.19 -35.25
C VAL A 36 15.50 -20.32 -36.16
N LEU A 37 14.44 -19.50 -35.92
CA LEU A 37 13.23 -19.54 -36.74
C LEU A 37 13.50 -19.13 -38.21
N LEU A 38 14.29 -18.09 -38.44
CA LEU A 38 14.66 -17.63 -39.78
C LEU A 38 15.55 -18.63 -40.51
N ALA A 39 16.47 -19.30 -39.79
CA ALA A 39 17.30 -20.35 -40.36
C ALA A 39 16.45 -21.58 -40.79
N ASP A 40 15.42 -21.95 -40.04
CA ASP A 40 14.44 -22.98 -40.39
C ASP A 40 13.62 -22.62 -41.66
N GLU A 41 13.38 -21.32 -41.84
CA GLU A 41 12.75 -20.80 -43.08
C GLU A 41 13.71 -20.72 -44.28
N GLY A 42 14.96 -21.18 -44.13
CA GLY A 42 15.93 -21.26 -45.24
C GLY A 42 16.79 -20.00 -45.41
N TRP A 43 16.74 -19.03 -44.46
CA TRP A 43 17.56 -17.82 -44.54
C TRP A 43 19.04 -18.14 -44.27
N SER A 44 19.93 -17.53 -45.03
CA SER A 44 21.40 -17.62 -44.77
C SER A 44 21.77 -16.78 -43.54
N ALA A 45 22.91 -17.13 -42.91
CA ALA A 45 23.42 -16.37 -41.78
C ALA A 45 23.65 -14.87 -42.11
N ALA A 46 24.06 -14.57 -43.35
CA ALA A 46 24.21 -13.19 -43.80
C ALA A 46 22.86 -12.44 -43.92
N MET A 47 21.83 -13.12 -44.39
CA MET A 47 20.47 -12.55 -44.45
C MET A 47 19.89 -12.29 -43.06
N ILE A 48 20.07 -13.24 -42.14
CA ILE A 48 19.64 -13.12 -40.75
C ILE A 48 20.39 -11.96 -40.05
N ALA A 49 21.71 -11.90 -40.23
CA ALA A 49 22.54 -10.83 -39.67
C ALA A 49 22.04 -9.45 -40.12
N LYS A 50 21.78 -9.29 -41.41
CA LYS A 50 21.25 -8.03 -41.96
C LYS A 50 19.86 -7.70 -41.41
N SER A 51 18.96 -8.68 -41.29
CA SER A 51 17.59 -8.45 -40.77
C SER A 51 17.52 -8.14 -39.26
N GLN A 52 18.45 -8.72 -38.50
CA GLN A 52 18.50 -8.55 -37.04
C GLN A 52 19.45 -7.43 -36.59
N LEU A 53 20.17 -6.79 -37.52
CA LEU A 53 21.18 -5.76 -37.23
C LEU A 53 22.28 -6.25 -36.27
N ILE A 54 22.72 -7.50 -36.43
CA ILE A 54 23.79 -8.13 -35.68
C ILE A 54 24.88 -8.68 -36.61
N ASP A 55 26.03 -8.99 -36.06
CA ASP A 55 27.14 -9.56 -36.83
C ASP A 55 26.85 -11.00 -37.25
N GLU A 56 27.31 -11.39 -38.44
CA GLU A 56 27.13 -12.73 -38.99
C GLU A 56 27.78 -13.81 -38.12
N THR A 57 28.91 -13.51 -37.49
CA THR A 57 29.59 -14.43 -36.57
C THR A 57 28.72 -14.69 -35.32
N THR A 58 27.99 -13.69 -34.88
CA THR A 58 27.01 -13.81 -33.80
C THR A 58 25.83 -14.71 -34.19
N VAL A 59 25.29 -14.54 -35.41
CA VAL A 59 24.27 -15.44 -35.94
C VAL A 59 24.74 -16.88 -35.96
N ARG A 60 25.95 -17.13 -36.57
CA ARG A 60 26.53 -18.47 -36.65
C ARG A 60 26.73 -19.11 -35.27
N ARG A 61 27.17 -18.33 -34.27
CA ARG A 61 27.25 -18.79 -32.88
C ARG A 61 25.88 -19.20 -32.33
N HIS A 62 24.85 -18.38 -32.52
CA HIS A 62 23.48 -18.67 -32.04
C HIS A 62 22.89 -19.92 -32.66
N LEU A 63 23.15 -20.14 -33.98
CA LEU A 63 22.71 -21.35 -34.68
C LEU A 63 23.49 -22.59 -34.22
N ASN A 64 24.80 -22.46 -33.98
CA ASN A 64 25.61 -23.57 -33.43
C ASN A 64 25.17 -23.92 -31.99
N ASP A 65 24.93 -22.92 -31.14
CA ASP A 65 24.43 -23.13 -29.77
C ASP A 65 23.11 -23.90 -29.78
N TRP A 66 22.24 -23.59 -30.74
CA TRP A 66 20.99 -24.33 -30.94
C TRP A 66 21.18 -25.75 -31.44
N LEU A 67 22.00 -25.93 -32.43
CA LEU A 67 22.26 -27.27 -33.04
C LEU A 67 22.91 -28.23 -32.05
N ASN A 68 23.82 -27.74 -31.20
CA ASN A 68 24.56 -28.58 -30.26
C ASN A 68 23.78 -28.87 -28.98
N GLU A 69 23.09 -27.87 -28.41
CA GLU A 69 22.56 -27.94 -27.05
C GLU A 69 21.11 -27.39 -26.93
N GLN A 70 20.49 -26.97 -28.03
CA GLN A 70 19.21 -26.23 -28.08
C GLN A 70 19.22 -25.00 -27.16
N LYS A 71 20.39 -24.37 -27.00
CA LYS A 71 20.64 -23.30 -26.07
C LYS A 71 20.12 -21.97 -26.59
N LEU A 72 19.19 -21.37 -25.86
CA LEU A 72 18.61 -20.04 -26.13
C LEU A 72 19.04 -18.99 -25.11
N VAL A 73 19.38 -19.41 -23.88
CA VAL A 73 19.79 -18.48 -22.83
C VAL A 73 21.27 -18.17 -22.95
N PRO A 74 21.68 -16.90 -23.04
CA PRO A 74 23.11 -16.57 -23.08
C PRO A 74 23.76 -16.89 -21.74
N GLU A 75 24.81 -17.67 -21.76
CA GLU A 75 25.73 -17.85 -20.63
C GLU A 75 26.70 -16.67 -20.58
N ASN A 76 26.19 -15.47 -20.42
CA ASN A 76 27.07 -14.38 -20.08
C ASN A 76 27.40 -14.57 -18.62
N GLY A 77 28.63 -14.90 -18.29
CA GLY A 77 29.13 -15.01 -16.94
C GLY A 77 28.63 -13.85 -16.09
N GLY A 78 27.47 -14.04 -15.51
CA GLY A 78 26.98 -13.16 -14.46
C GLY A 78 28.03 -13.20 -13.37
N SER A 79 28.35 -12.07 -12.76
CA SER A 79 29.16 -12.04 -11.57
C SER A 79 28.66 -13.13 -10.62
N GLN A 80 29.46 -14.15 -10.36
CA GLN A 80 29.14 -15.16 -9.35
C GLN A 80 28.96 -14.45 -8.01
N SER A 81 28.00 -14.90 -7.23
CA SER A 81 27.85 -14.42 -5.86
C SER A 81 29.14 -14.69 -5.10
N HIS A 82 29.62 -13.72 -4.32
CA HIS A 82 30.73 -13.98 -3.39
C HIS A 82 30.36 -14.91 -2.26
N LEU A 83 29.06 -15.04 -1.96
CA LEU A 83 28.51 -16.01 -0.99
C LEU A 83 28.16 -17.30 -1.72
N ASN A 84 28.57 -18.44 -1.14
CA ASN A 84 28.13 -19.76 -1.57
C ASN A 84 26.67 -20.04 -1.13
N ASP A 85 26.13 -21.19 -1.49
CA ASP A 85 24.71 -21.53 -1.23
C ASP A 85 24.40 -21.63 0.26
N GLU A 86 25.31 -22.22 1.07
CA GLU A 86 25.14 -22.33 2.52
C GLU A 86 25.14 -20.95 3.21
N GLN A 87 26.12 -20.10 2.86
CA GLN A 87 26.19 -18.72 3.35
C GLN A 87 24.97 -17.91 2.94
N THR A 88 24.50 -18.10 1.69
CA THR A 88 23.29 -17.45 1.18
C THR A 88 22.07 -17.87 1.98
N GLN A 89 21.86 -19.17 2.23
CA GLN A 89 20.75 -19.65 3.03
C GLN A 89 20.81 -19.10 4.47
N LYS A 90 21.98 -19.12 5.10
CA LYS A 90 22.17 -18.60 6.47
C LYS A 90 21.88 -17.11 6.54
N LEU A 91 22.36 -16.30 5.58
CA LEU A 91 22.07 -14.87 5.55
C LEU A 91 20.58 -14.59 5.28
N CYS A 92 19.96 -15.30 4.36
CA CYS A 92 18.53 -15.16 4.10
C CYS A 92 17.68 -15.51 5.33
N ALA A 93 17.99 -16.57 6.03
CA ALA A 93 17.30 -16.96 7.26
C ALA A 93 17.44 -15.89 8.37
N HIS A 94 18.65 -15.34 8.51
CA HIS A 94 18.91 -14.27 9.47
C HIS A 94 18.11 -13.01 9.14
N LEU A 95 18.15 -12.57 7.87
CA LEU A 95 17.45 -11.36 7.43
C LEU A 95 15.92 -11.52 7.45
N ALA A 96 15.40 -12.74 7.37
CA ALA A 96 13.97 -13.01 7.52
C ALA A 96 13.50 -12.84 8.98
N SER A 97 14.38 -13.11 9.94
CA SER A 97 14.08 -13.05 11.38
C SER A 97 14.55 -11.76 12.06
N ASN A 98 15.50 -11.04 11.46
CA ASN A 98 16.12 -9.85 12.05
C ASN A 98 16.02 -8.66 11.12
N PHE A 99 15.54 -7.54 11.65
CA PHE A 99 15.43 -6.30 10.88
C PHE A 99 16.75 -5.52 10.90
N LEU A 100 17.44 -5.46 9.77
CA LEU A 100 18.60 -4.60 9.58
C LEU A 100 18.20 -3.36 8.74
N PRO A 101 18.38 -2.13 9.26
CA PRO A 101 17.81 -0.94 8.65
C PRO A 101 18.56 -0.46 7.40
N THR A 102 19.81 -0.84 7.21
CA THR A 102 20.66 -0.35 6.12
C THR A 102 21.39 -1.47 5.40
N THR A 103 21.67 -1.27 4.11
CA THR A 103 22.54 -2.16 3.35
C THR A 103 23.94 -2.25 3.96
N GLN A 104 24.43 -1.15 4.54
CA GLN A 104 25.73 -1.11 5.18
C GLN A 104 25.83 -2.06 6.38
N SER A 105 24.78 -2.11 7.24
CA SER A 105 24.73 -3.04 8.37
C SER A 105 24.75 -4.51 7.92
N ILE A 106 24.17 -4.82 6.76
CA ILE A 106 24.21 -6.17 6.19
C ILE A 106 25.62 -6.49 5.67
N ILE A 107 26.30 -5.52 5.06
CA ILE A 107 27.69 -5.69 4.59
C ILE A 107 28.62 -5.95 5.78
N GLU A 108 28.47 -5.20 6.86
CA GLU A 108 29.28 -5.37 8.09
C GLU A 108 29.03 -6.75 8.71
N LEU A 109 27.80 -7.22 8.76
CA LEU A 109 27.47 -8.56 9.22
C LEU A 109 28.10 -9.67 8.36
N VAL A 110 28.10 -9.51 7.05
CA VAL A 110 28.72 -10.45 6.10
C VAL A 110 30.24 -10.47 6.23
N ASP A 111 30.85 -9.29 6.41
CA ASP A 111 32.30 -9.17 6.66
C ASP A 111 32.67 -9.83 8.01
N GLU A 112 31.90 -9.59 9.07
CA GLU A 112 32.09 -10.21 10.37
C GLU A 112 31.98 -11.74 10.35
N TRP A 113 30.97 -12.27 9.65
CA TRP A 113 30.73 -13.73 9.61
C TRP A 113 31.70 -14.50 8.74
N TRP A 114 32.15 -13.88 7.61
CA TRP A 114 32.89 -14.63 6.58
C TRP A 114 34.09 -13.86 5.99
N GLY A 115 34.38 -12.64 6.43
CA GLY A 115 35.44 -11.83 5.87
C GLY A 115 35.21 -11.40 4.41
N ILE A 116 33.96 -11.45 3.95
CA ILE A 116 33.61 -11.14 2.56
C ILE A 116 33.05 -9.72 2.49
N ARG A 117 33.72 -8.85 1.74
CA ARG A 117 33.33 -7.46 1.58
C ARG A 117 32.54 -7.23 0.31
N TYR A 118 31.34 -6.71 0.47
CA TYR A 118 30.50 -6.23 -0.62
C TYR A 118 30.56 -4.72 -0.76
N THR A 119 30.41 -4.24 -2.00
CA THR A 119 30.01 -2.84 -2.21
C THR A 119 28.50 -2.69 -1.99
N VAL A 120 28.02 -1.49 -1.62
CA VAL A 120 26.57 -1.23 -1.46
C VAL A 120 25.77 -1.63 -2.70
N PRO A 121 26.15 -1.26 -3.95
CA PRO A 121 25.46 -1.72 -5.14
C PRO A 121 25.48 -3.25 -5.34
N GLY A 122 26.59 -3.90 -4.96
CA GLY A 122 26.74 -5.36 -5.04
C GLY A 122 25.80 -6.07 -4.07
N MET A 123 25.72 -5.61 -2.82
CA MET A 123 24.84 -6.16 -1.81
C MET A 123 23.35 -5.89 -2.16
N ASN A 124 23.01 -4.72 -2.68
CA ASN A 124 21.65 -4.44 -3.15
C ASN A 124 21.21 -5.40 -4.26
N LYS A 125 22.09 -5.69 -5.23
CA LYS A 125 21.81 -6.68 -6.28
C LYS A 125 21.61 -8.08 -5.68
N TRP A 126 22.43 -8.47 -4.72
CA TRP A 126 22.31 -9.74 -4.03
C TRP A 126 20.95 -9.84 -3.28
N LEU A 127 20.57 -8.80 -2.52
CA LEU A 127 19.30 -8.73 -1.79
C LEU A 127 18.11 -8.89 -2.75
N HIS A 128 18.09 -8.17 -3.86
CA HIS A 128 17.00 -8.28 -4.83
C HIS A 128 16.92 -9.67 -5.48
N ARG A 129 18.05 -10.29 -5.81
CA ARG A 129 18.10 -11.67 -6.35
C ARG A 129 17.54 -12.69 -5.37
N ASN A 130 17.71 -12.47 -4.06
CA ASN A 130 17.23 -13.35 -3.01
C ASN A 130 15.85 -12.94 -2.46
N GLY A 131 15.10 -12.10 -3.17
CA GLY A 131 13.70 -11.77 -2.86
C GLY A 131 13.50 -10.68 -1.81
N PHE A 132 14.56 -10.01 -1.38
CA PHE A 132 14.46 -8.89 -0.44
C PHE A 132 14.16 -7.57 -1.17
N SER A 133 13.37 -6.72 -0.53
CA SER A 133 13.07 -5.37 -1.01
C SER A 133 13.15 -4.37 0.15
N TYR A 134 13.66 -3.18 -0.13
CA TYR A 134 13.74 -2.12 0.87
C TYR A 134 12.35 -1.54 1.12
N ARG A 135 11.81 -1.75 2.33
CA ARG A 135 10.45 -1.32 2.73
C ARG A 135 10.45 -0.76 4.14
N LYS A 136 9.53 0.17 4.39
CA LYS A 136 9.24 0.62 5.74
C LYS A 136 8.48 -0.49 6.48
N PRO A 137 8.90 -0.88 7.70
CA PRO A 137 8.17 -1.84 8.50
C PRO A 137 6.79 -1.28 8.90
N SER A 138 5.82 -2.18 9.05
CA SER A 138 4.51 -1.84 9.60
C SER A 138 4.59 -1.83 11.12
N GLY A 139 4.17 -0.73 11.73
CA GLY A 139 4.06 -0.65 13.19
C GLY A 139 2.81 -1.38 13.69
N VAL A 140 2.96 -2.17 14.73
CA VAL A 140 1.84 -2.75 15.48
C VAL A 140 1.86 -2.14 16.89
N PRO A 141 0.75 -1.59 17.39
CA PRO A 141 0.71 -1.01 18.74
C PRO A 141 1.04 -2.05 19.80
N HIS A 142 1.83 -1.67 20.81
CA HIS A 142 2.28 -2.59 21.87
C HIS A 142 1.13 -3.29 22.61
N LYS A 143 -0.01 -2.64 22.77
CA LYS A 143 -1.21 -3.20 23.45
C LYS A 143 -2.25 -3.77 22.47
N TYR A 144 -1.83 -4.13 21.27
CA TYR A 144 -2.68 -4.80 20.31
C TYR A 144 -3.05 -6.21 20.79
N SER A 145 -4.32 -6.60 20.63
CA SER A 145 -4.80 -7.98 20.82
C SER A 145 -5.64 -8.40 19.63
N ALA A 146 -5.19 -9.46 18.97
CA ALA A 146 -5.92 -10.06 17.84
C ALA A 146 -7.26 -10.65 18.30
N GLU A 147 -7.29 -11.25 19.50
CA GLU A 147 -8.47 -11.86 20.10
C GLU A 147 -9.52 -10.79 20.41
N ALA A 148 -9.12 -9.64 20.98
CA ALA A 148 -10.03 -8.54 21.24
C ALA A 148 -10.60 -7.94 19.96
N GLN A 149 -9.80 -7.85 18.88
CA GLN A 149 -10.29 -7.40 17.58
C GLN A 149 -11.27 -8.39 16.97
N GLN A 150 -11.00 -9.69 17.06
CA GLN A 150 -11.88 -10.73 16.57
C GLN A 150 -13.22 -10.70 17.34
N ALA A 151 -13.19 -10.65 18.67
CA ALA A 151 -14.39 -10.55 19.50
C ALA A 151 -15.23 -9.30 19.18
N PHE A 152 -14.57 -8.16 18.90
CA PHE A 152 -15.28 -6.96 18.45
C PHE A 152 -15.95 -7.16 17.10
N MET A 153 -15.29 -7.79 16.12
CA MET A 153 -15.88 -8.03 14.81
C MET A 153 -17.12 -8.93 14.91
N GLU A 154 -17.08 -9.95 15.76
CA GLU A 154 -18.24 -10.82 16.03
C GLU A 154 -19.38 -10.03 16.66
N THR A 155 -19.10 -9.21 17.68
CA THR A 155 -20.08 -8.33 18.32
C THR A 155 -20.67 -7.32 17.31
N TYR A 156 -19.85 -6.72 16.47
CA TYR A 156 -20.30 -5.79 15.44
C TYR A 156 -21.19 -6.47 14.39
N ASN A 157 -20.84 -7.67 13.94
CA ASN A 157 -21.66 -8.42 13.01
C ASN A 157 -23.02 -8.82 13.63
N ALA A 158 -23.03 -9.21 14.90
CA ALA A 158 -24.27 -9.46 15.64
C ALA A 158 -25.11 -8.18 15.76
N LEU A 159 -24.49 -7.04 16.08
CA LEU A 159 -25.16 -5.74 16.13
C LEU A 159 -25.82 -5.40 14.79
N LYS A 160 -25.12 -5.58 13.67
CA LYS A 160 -25.67 -5.34 12.31
C LYS A 160 -26.88 -6.22 11.98
N GLN A 161 -26.95 -7.42 12.54
CA GLN A 161 -28.07 -8.34 12.32
C GLN A 161 -29.28 -8.02 13.24
N GLN A 162 -29.02 -7.44 14.41
CA GLN A 162 -30.03 -7.17 15.43
C GLN A 162 -30.61 -5.76 15.34
N ALA A 163 -29.80 -4.80 14.86
CA ALA A 163 -30.27 -3.42 14.69
C ALA A 163 -31.39 -3.35 13.65
N GLY A 164 -32.46 -2.63 13.99
CA GLY A 164 -33.56 -2.37 13.07
C GLY A 164 -33.12 -1.50 11.87
N ASP A 165 -33.87 -1.55 10.80
CA ASP A 165 -33.59 -0.77 9.58
C ASP A 165 -33.50 0.74 9.84
N ASP A 166 -34.18 1.21 10.90
CA ASP A 166 -34.20 2.58 11.36
C ASP A 166 -33.18 2.87 12.48
N GLU A 167 -32.36 1.91 12.90
CA GLU A 167 -31.35 2.04 13.95
C GLU A 167 -29.95 2.20 13.35
N PRO A 168 -29.49 3.44 13.08
CA PRO A 168 -28.19 3.66 12.44
C PRO A 168 -27.02 3.29 13.36
N ILE A 169 -25.98 2.69 12.76
CA ILE A 169 -24.70 2.42 13.41
C ILE A 169 -23.71 3.47 12.93
N LEU A 170 -23.22 4.28 13.85
CA LEU A 170 -22.33 5.41 13.59
C LEU A 170 -20.94 5.14 14.15
N PHE A 171 -19.91 5.34 13.34
CA PHE A 171 -18.53 5.33 13.78
C PHE A 171 -18.09 6.74 14.13
N ILE A 172 -17.68 6.96 15.39
CA ILE A 172 -17.29 8.27 15.90
C ILE A 172 -15.78 8.32 16.13
N ASP A 173 -15.17 9.46 15.78
CA ASP A 173 -13.79 9.75 16.10
C ASP A 173 -13.50 11.25 16.06
N GLY A 174 -12.43 11.64 16.75
CA GLY A 174 -11.91 12.99 16.74
C GLY A 174 -10.69 13.15 15.86
N VAL A 175 -10.65 14.18 15.01
CA VAL A 175 -9.49 14.47 14.16
C VAL A 175 -8.96 15.88 14.42
N HIS A 176 -7.64 16.02 14.32
CA HIS A 176 -6.94 17.28 14.57
C HIS A 176 -6.17 17.75 13.32
N PRO A 177 -6.83 18.14 12.21
CA PRO A 177 -6.13 18.64 11.05
C PRO A 177 -5.39 19.94 11.38
N THR A 178 -4.15 20.04 10.89
CA THR A 178 -3.31 21.25 11.07
C THR A 178 -3.21 22.02 9.77
N GLN A 179 -3.09 23.34 9.86
CA GLN A 179 -2.86 24.21 8.70
C GLN A 179 -1.52 23.93 8.01
N GLY A 180 -0.54 23.36 8.74
CA GLY A 180 0.76 22.99 8.18
C GLY A 180 0.62 22.15 6.92
N THR A 181 1.34 22.56 5.87
CA THR A 181 1.32 21.86 4.57
C THR A 181 1.75 20.41 4.70
N LYS A 182 0.92 19.50 4.22
CA LYS A 182 1.21 18.06 4.21
C LYS A 182 1.67 17.65 2.82
N LEU A 183 2.96 17.36 2.66
CA LEU A 183 3.48 16.85 1.40
C LEU A 183 3.04 15.40 1.17
N ALA A 184 2.56 15.11 -0.02
CA ALA A 184 2.12 13.79 -0.46
C ALA A 184 2.67 13.49 -1.86
N TYR A 185 2.75 12.22 -2.20
CA TYR A 185 3.21 11.77 -3.50
C TYR A 185 2.25 12.21 -4.62
N GLY A 186 2.82 12.53 -5.79
CA GLY A 186 2.08 12.91 -6.99
C GLY A 186 2.87 12.56 -8.25
N TRP A 187 2.20 12.58 -9.39
CA TRP A 187 2.85 12.36 -10.68
C TRP A 187 3.61 13.61 -11.11
N MET A 188 4.88 13.43 -11.46
CA MET A 188 5.78 14.50 -11.92
C MET A 188 6.55 14.01 -13.14
N PRO A 189 6.98 14.92 -14.06
CA PRO A 189 7.81 14.55 -15.20
C PRO A 189 9.11 13.88 -14.75
N ALA A 190 9.42 12.71 -15.30
CA ALA A 190 10.66 12.01 -15.01
C ALA A 190 11.89 12.81 -15.46
N GLY A 191 12.97 12.73 -14.69
CA GLY A 191 14.25 13.37 -15.02
C GLY A 191 14.28 14.91 -14.88
N LYS A 192 13.20 15.55 -14.42
CA LYS A 192 13.12 16.99 -14.14
C LYS A 192 13.19 17.24 -12.63
N LYS A 193 13.42 18.52 -12.26
CA LYS A 193 13.33 18.96 -10.85
C LYS A 193 11.93 18.63 -10.32
N ALA A 194 11.85 18.16 -9.09
CA ALA A 194 10.58 17.92 -8.41
C ALA A 194 9.73 19.20 -8.40
N HIS A 195 8.40 19.03 -8.46
CA HIS A 195 7.47 20.14 -8.25
C HIS A 195 7.66 20.71 -6.85
N VAL A 196 7.74 22.02 -6.73
CA VAL A 196 7.93 22.72 -5.46
C VAL A 196 6.57 23.23 -4.97
N VAL A 197 6.23 22.85 -3.73
CA VAL A 197 5.02 23.31 -3.06
C VAL A 197 5.40 24.29 -1.96
N GLU A 198 4.72 25.40 -1.89
CA GLU A 198 4.86 26.34 -0.78
C GLU A 198 4.40 25.67 0.52
N THR A 199 5.19 25.83 1.58
CA THR A 199 4.91 25.15 2.86
C THR A 199 4.85 26.15 3.99
N THR A 200 4.02 25.86 4.99
CA THR A 200 3.97 26.61 6.25
C THR A 200 4.18 25.69 7.44
N GLY A 201 4.92 26.16 8.43
CA GLY A 201 5.09 25.50 9.73
C GLY A 201 3.99 25.85 10.75
N SER A 202 2.86 26.41 10.32
CA SER A 202 1.76 26.80 11.21
C SER A 202 1.31 25.63 12.09
N ARG A 203 1.21 25.89 13.40
CA ARG A 203 0.69 24.93 14.40
C ARG A 203 -0.81 25.06 14.63
N THR A 204 -1.48 25.98 13.92
CA THR A 204 -2.95 26.12 13.97
C THR A 204 -3.59 24.78 13.60
N ARG A 205 -4.48 24.31 14.45
CA ARG A 205 -5.24 23.07 14.26
C ARG A 205 -6.72 23.29 14.52
N LEU A 206 -7.55 22.50 13.89
CA LEU A 206 -8.96 22.34 14.25
C LEU A 206 -9.13 21.10 15.11
N ASN A 207 -10.15 21.07 15.94
CA ASN A 207 -10.55 19.87 16.68
C ASN A 207 -11.95 19.50 16.21
N LEU A 208 -12.04 18.51 15.35
CA LEU A 208 -13.29 18.06 14.74
C LEU A 208 -13.73 16.74 15.36
N MET A 209 -15.01 16.63 15.70
CA MET A 209 -15.67 15.37 15.98
C MET A 209 -16.50 14.99 14.79
N GLY A 210 -16.41 13.74 14.35
CA GLY A 210 -17.17 13.19 13.27
C GLY A 210 -17.95 11.93 13.66
N ALA A 211 -19.11 11.75 13.06
CA ALA A 211 -19.90 10.52 13.11
C ALA A 211 -20.23 10.08 11.68
N LEU A 212 -19.68 8.95 11.28
CA LEU A 212 -19.82 8.36 9.96
C LEU A 212 -20.89 7.27 9.99
N ASN A 213 -21.87 7.39 9.11
CA ASN A 213 -22.81 6.31 8.80
C ASN A 213 -22.36 5.61 7.51
N LEU A 214 -21.99 4.34 7.58
CA LEU A 214 -21.55 3.58 6.40
C LEU A 214 -22.67 3.31 5.40
N ASN A 215 -23.92 3.24 5.87
CA ASN A 215 -25.10 3.01 5.03
C ASN A 215 -25.53 4.31 4.31
N ASP A 216 -25.19 5.47 4.87
CA ASP A 216 -25.50 6.78 4.29
C ASP A 216 -24.42 7.80 4.67
N MET A 217 -23.32 7.77 3.91
CA MET A 217 -22.19 8.67 4.15
C MET A 217 -22.53 10.15 3.95
N GLY A 218 -23.58 10.45 3.21
CA GLY A 218 -24.10 11.81 3.06
C GLY A 218 -24.64 12.40 4.36
N LYS A 219 -25.07 11.55 5.31
CA LYS A 219 -25.49 11.94 6.66
C LYS A 219 -24.36 11.95 7.70
N THR A 220 -23.10 12.05 7.25
CA THR A 220 -21.97 12.23 8.16
C THR A 220 -22.11 13.55 8.92
N VAL A 221 -22.05 13.49 10.24
CA VAL A 221 -22.16 14.66 11.11
C VAL A 221 -20.76 15.09 11.54
N ILE A 222 -20.40 16.35 11.31
CA ILE A 222 -19.12 16.93 11.73
C ILE A 222 -19.39 18.18 12.57
N ARG A 223 -18.68 18.27 13.69
CA ARG A 223 -18.71 19.47 14.57
C ARG A 223 -17.31 19.84 15.01
N GLU A 224 -17.06 21.13 15.07
CA GLU A 224 -15.81 21.71 15.56
C GLU A 224 -15.96 22.19 17.00
N TYR A 225 -14.93 21.93 17.82
CA TYR A 225 -14.87 22.33 19.22
C TYR A 225 -13.49 22.93 19.54
N ASP A 226 -13.41 23.76 20.59
CA ASP A 226 -12.14 24.29 21.07
C ASP A 226 -11.20 23.17 21.55
N LYS A 227 -11.79 22.12 22.14
CA LYS A 227 -11.08 20.90 22.59
C LYS A 227 -12.03 19.71 22.58
N ILE A 228 -11.47 18.51 22.47
CA ILE A 228 -12.23 17.27 22.60
C ILE A 228 -12.12 16.80 24.06
N ASN A 229 -13.25 16.74 24.74
CA ASN A 229 -13.40 16.28 26.12
C ASN A 229 -14.82 15.75 26.35
N SER A 230 -15.09 15.17 27.54
CA SER A 230 -16.39 14.58 27.88
C SER A 230 -17.57 15.55 27.69
N HIS A 231 -17.39 16.82 28.06
CA HIS A 231 -18.43 17.84 27.89
C HIS A 231 -18.78 18.04 26.40
N ASN A 232 -17.78 18.16 25.53
CA ASN A 232 -18.00 18.37 24.10
C ASN A 232 -18.45 17.09 23.38
N ILE A 233 -18.14 15.87 23.90
CA ILE A 233 -18.75 14.63 23.45
C ILE A 233 -20.26 14.63 23.72
N ALA A 234 -20.70 15.03 24.93
CA ALA A 234 -22.10 15.17 25.25
C ALA A 234 -22.83 16.18 24.31
N ARG A 235 -22.20 17.32 24.04
CA ARG A 235 -22.70 18.29 23.05
C ARG A 235 -22.77 17.70 21.65
N PHE A 236 -21.80 16.88 21.27
CA PHE A 236 -21.80 16.20 19.97
C PHE A 236 -22.96 15.20 19.87
N PHE A 237 -23.28 14.47 20.93
CA PHE A 237 -24.46 13.60 20.95
C PHE A 237 -25.78 14.37 20.78
N ILE A 238 -25.87 15.58 21.35
CA ILE A 238 -27.03 16.47 21.09
C ILE A 238 -27.07 16.84 19.60
N ALA A 239 -25.92 17.21 19.00
CA ALA A 239 -25.85 17.56 17.59
C ALA A 239 -26.18 16.36 16.66
N LEU A 240 -25.94 15.11 17.05
CA LEU A 240 -26.39 13.94 16.29
C LEU A 240 -27.92 13.91 16.18
N ARG A 241 -28.66 14.43 17.18
CA ARG A 241 -30.13 14.45 17.18
C ARG A 241 -30.74 15.47 16.22
N GLU A 242 -29.94 16.37 15.68
CA GLU A 242 -30.37 17.23 14.56
C GLU A 242 -30.54 16.42 13.26
N THR A 243 -29.76 15.35 13.11
CA THR A 243 -29.79 14.45 11.93
C THR A 243 -30.63 13.20 12.18
N TYR A 244 -30.56 12.66 13.39
CA TYR A 244 -31.25 11.41 13.79
C TYR A 244 -32.30 11.70 14.88
N PRO A 245 -33.61 11.55 14.60
CA PRO A 245 -34.66 11.85 15.56
C PRO A 245 -34.54 11.07 16.88
N ILE A 246 -34.94 11.67 18.01
CA ILE A 246 -34.76 11.07 19.34
C ILE A 246 -35.48 9.72 19.54
N LYS A 247 -36.54 9.47 18.79
CA LYS A 247 -37.27 8.19 18.84
C LYS A 247 -36.46 7.04 18.24
N GLN A 248 -35.57 7.37 17.32
CA GLN A 248 -34.71 6.42 16.67
C GLN A 248 -33.54 6.07 17.60
N LYS A 249 -33.36 4.80 17.91
CA LYS A 249 -32.15 4.36 18.63
C LYS A 249 -30.94 4.50 17.74
N VAL A 250 -29.84 5.01 18.27
CA VAL A 250 -28.59 5.18 17.53
C VAL A 250 -27.49 4.39 18.22
N HIS A 251 -26.83 3.52 17.48
CA HIS A 251 -25.64 2.82 17.94
C HIS A 251 -24.39 3.61 17.59
N VAL A 252 -23.57 3.87 18.58
CA VAL A 252 -22.33 4.65 18.42
C VAL A 252 -21.14 3.78 18.76
N ILE A 253 -20.28 3.59 17.78
CA ILE A 253 -18.99 2.90 17.93
C ILE A 253 -17.90 3.96 18.04
N LEU A 254 -17.12 3.90 19.14
CA LEU A 254 -16.11 4.88 19.47
C LEU A 254 -14.90 4.23 20.17
N ASP A 255 -13.77 4.92 20.20
CA ASP A 255 -12.61 4.43 20.91
C ASP A 255 -12.80 4.40 22.44
N GLY A 256 -11.89 3.69 23.12
CA GLY A 256 -11.92 3.56 24.58
C GLY A 256 -11.23 4.69 25.33
N ALA A 257 -11.08 5.88 24.76
CA ALA A 257 -10.46 7.02 25.46
C ALA A 257 -11.17 7.34 26.78
N GLY A 258 -10.41 7.75 27.79
CA GLY A 258 -10.93 7.98 29.14
C GLY A 258 -12.13 8.94 29.18
N TYR A 259 -12.12 9.99 28.37
CA TYR A 259 -13.20 10.96 28.28
C TYR A 259 -14.49 10.39 27.65
N HIS A 260 -14.42 9.31 26.86
CA HIS A 260 -15.60 8.60 26.32
C HIS A 260 -16.28 7.70 27.35
N ARG A 261 -15.56 7.31 28.40
CA ARG A 261 -16.04 6.37 29.44
C ARG A 261 -16.56 7.06 30.70
N THR A 262 -16.62 8.39 30.73
CA THR A 262 -17.10 9.14 31.88
C THR A 262 -18.60 8.93 32.10
N GLU A 263 -19.04 9.00 33.36
CA GLU A 263 -20.47 8.90 33.70
C GLU A 263 -21.29 10.00 33.01
N GLN A 264 -20.74 11.19 32.83
CA GLN A 264 -21.37 12.26 32.10
C GLN A 264 -21.72 11.82 30.65
N VAL A 265 -20.78 11.22 29.92
CA VAL A 265 -20.99 10.76 28.53
C VAL A 265 -22.03 9.65 28.48
N LYS A 266 -21.96 8.67 29.39
CA LYS A 266 -22.93 7.57 29.49
C LYS A 266 -24.34 8.08 29.80
N THR A 267 -24.47 9.03 30.73
CA THR A 267 -25.76 9.61 31.08
C THR A 267 -26.40 10.35 29.90
N TRP A 268 -25.61 11.17 29.18
CA TRP A 268 -26.11 11.84 27.99
C TRP A 268 -26.44 10.87 26.87
N ALA A 269 -25.66 9.82 26.66
CA ALA A 269 -25.97 8.79 25.68
C ALA A 269 -27.32 8.14 26.01
N TYR A 270 -27.55 7.73 27.26
CA TYR A 270 -28.81 7.14 27.71
C TYR A 270 -29.99 8.09 27.50
N LEU A 271 -29.91 9.34 27.96
CA LEU A 271 -30.94 10.36 27.80
C LEU A 271 -31.27 10.67 26.33
N LEU A 272 -30.28 10.54 25.49
CA LEU A 272 -30.43 10.78 24.06
C LEU A 272 -30.70 9.49 23.24
N ASN A 273 -31.11 8.38 23.88
CA ASN A 273 -31.37 7.10 23.20
C ASN A 273 -30.20 6.65 22.30
N ILE A 274 -28.95 6.79 22.80
CA ILE A 274 -27.72 6.36 22.14
C ILE A 274 -27.13 5.19 22.90
N GLU A 275 -26.84 4.10 22.20
CA GLU A 275 -26.13 2.94 22.74
C GLU A 275 -24.66 3.01 22.36
N LEU A 276 -23.77 2.89 23.36
CA LEU A 276 -22.32 3.03 23.18
C LEU A 276 -21.65 1.66 23.05
N HIS A 277 -20.85 1.50 21.98
CA HIS A 277 -20.03 0.32 21.71
C HIS A 277 -18.57 0.76 21.61
N TYR A 278 -17.70 0.11 22.38
CA TYR A 278 -16.29 0.53 22.44
C TYR A 278 -15.39 -0.35 21.59
N LEU A 279 -14.58 0.28 20.75
CA LEU A 279 -13.50 -0.38 20.03
C LEU A 279 -12.47 -0.99 21.01
N PRO A 280 -11.83 -2.10 20.64
CA PRO A 280 -10.67 -2.59 21.38
C PRO A 280 -9.59 -1.53 21.45
N PRO A 281 -8.76 -1.53 22.51
CA PRO A 281 -7.64 -0.60 22.59
C PRO A 281 -6.71 -0.68 21.37
N TYR A 282 -6.22 0.47 20.93
CA TYR A 282 -5.25 0.57 19.83
C TYR A 282 -5.71 -0.07 18.50
N SER A 283 -6.99 0.02 18.18
CA SER A 283 -7.59 -0.58 16.98
C SER A 283 -8.17 0.44 15.98
N PRO A 284 -7.39 1.43 15.49
CA PRO A 284 -7.87 2.41 14.51
C PRO A 284 -8.25 1.74 13.17
N ASN A 285 -7.68 0.58 12.87
CA ASN A 285 -8.03 -0.24 11.70
C ASN A 285 -9.49 -0.72 11.70
N LEU A 286 -10.14 -0.77 12.88
CA LEU A 286 -11.55 -1.13 13.05
C LEU A 286 -12.47 0.10 13.06
N ASN A 287 -11.95 1.31 12.85
CA ASN A 287 -12.77 2.52 12.75
C ASN A 287 -12.75 3.08 11.32
N PRO A 288 -13.80 2.85 10.52
CA PRO A 288 -13.86 3.30 9.12
C PRO A 288 -13.76 4.82 8.95
N ILE A 289 -14.11 5.62 9.95
CA ILE A 289 -14.02 7.08 9.88
C ILE A 289 -12.56 7.57 9.70
N GLU A 290 -11.57 6.79 10.12
CA GLU A 290 -10.15 7.05 9.86
C GLU A 290 -9.85 7.11 8.35
N ARG A 291 -10.60 6.36 7.54
CA ARG A 291 -10.48 6.42 6.08
C ARG A 291 -11.12 7.70 5.52
N LEU A 292 -12.18 8.21 6.15
CA LEU A 292 -12.77 9.50 5.81
C LEU A 292 -11.77 10.64 6.07
N TRP A 293 -11.05 10.59 7.19
CA TRP A 293 -9.97 11.56 7.47
C TRP A 293 -8.85 11.53 6.43
N LYS A 294 -8.55 10.37 5.87
CA LYS A 294 -7.59 10.26 4.75
C LYS A 294 -8.14 10.92 3.48
N VAL A 295 -9.40 10.68 3.14
CA VAL A 295 -10.05 11.33 1.99
C VAL A 295 -10.07 12.84 2.16
N MET A 296 -10.44 13.35 3.33
CA MET A 296 -10.38 14.79 3.63
C MET A 296 -8.96 15.35 3.42
N ASN A 297 -7.92 14.66 3.91
CA ASN A 297 -6.55 15.11 3.69
C ASN A 297 -6.17 15.12 2.20
N GLU A 298 -6.58 14.12 1.43
CA GLU A 298 -6.33 14.04 -0.02
C GLU A 298 -7.01 15.15 -0.78
N GLN A 299 -8.24 15.47 -0.45
CA GLN A 299 -9.05 16.45 -1.16
C GLN A 299 -8.72 17.92 -0.76
N VAL A 300 -8.35 18.13 0.51
CA VAL A 300 -8.20 19.51 1.04
C VAL A 300 -6.75 19.86 1.34
N ARG A 301 -5.96 18.96 1.96
CA ARG A 301 -4.70 19.34 2.62
C ARG A 301 -3.43 18.95 1.89
N ASN A 302 -3.45 17.81 1.15
CA ASN A 302 -2.23 17.30 0.53
C ASN A 302 -1.71 18.25 -0.53
N ASN A 303 -0.44 18.65 -0.42
CA ASN A 303 0.27 19.56 -1.32
C ASN A 303 -0.41 20.95 -1.49
N ARG A 304 -1.16 21.38 -0.49
CA ARG A 304 -1.81 22.71 -0.51
C ARG A 304 -1.25 23.60 0.58
N TYR A 305 -1.00 24.86 0.20
CA TYR A 305 -0.66 25.96 1.11
C TYR A 305 -1.93 26.76 1.43
N PHE A 306 -2.11 27.11 2.70
CA PHE A 306 -3.22 27.96 3.16
C PHE A 306 -2.67 29.29 3.65
N THR A 307 -3.15 30.38 3.05
CA THR A 307 -2.70 31.75 3.34
C THR A 307 -3.05 32.20 4.76
N SER A 308 -4.10 31.63 5.36
CA SER A 308 -4.54 31.98 6.72
C SER A 308 -5.28 30.83 7.42
N PRO A 309 -5.35 30.86 8.76
CA PRO A 309 -6.19 29.93 9.53
C PRO A 309 -7.66 29.95 9.13
N LYS A 310 -8.16 31.12 8.72
CA LYS A 310 -9.56 31.26 8.28
C LYS A 310 -9.82 30.47 7.00
N VAL A 311 -8.98 30.65 5.97
CA VAL A 311 -9.10 29.93 4.69
C VAL A 311 -8.98 28.42 4.93
N PHE A 312 -8.02 27.98 5.77
CA PHE A 312 -7.86 26.58 6.12
C PHE A 312 -9.14 26.00 6.73
N ARG A 313 -9.76 26.70 7.67
CA ARG A 313 -11.01 26.29 8.33
C ARG A 313 -12.17 26.21 7.33
N GLU A 314 -12.35 27.24 6.50
CA GLU A 314 -13.39 27.29 5.48
C GLU A 314 -13.29 26.14 4.48
N GLU A 315 -12.10 25.81 3.99
CA GLU A 315 -11.86 24.69 3.07
C GLU A 315 -12.19 23.33 3.70
N ILE A 316 -11.85 23.12 4.98
CA ILE A 316 -12.22 21.88 5.71
C ILE A 316 -13.75 21.78 5.84
N HIS A 317 -14.44 22.86 6.23
CA HIS A 317 -15.90 22.84 6.35
C HIS A 317 -16.58 22.69 4.98
N HIS A 318 -16.08 23.33 3.95
CA HIS A 318 -16.56 23.18 2.58
C HIS A 318 -16.48 21.72 2.11
N PHE A 319 -15.37 21.03 2.43
CA PHE A 319 -15.27 19.61 2.10
C PHE A 319 -16.42 18.80 2.69
N PHE A 320 -16.71 18.96 3.99
CA PHE A 320 -17.73 18.15 4.65
C PHE A 320 -19.17 18.54 4.29
N ASN A 321 -19.43 19.84 4.09
CA ASN A 321 -20.78 20.34 3.84
C ASN A 321 -21.20 20.21 2.37
N ASP A 322 -20.26 20.41 1.44
CA ASP A 322 -20.56 20.58 0.02
C ASP A 322 -19.97 19.48 -0.86
N ILE A 323 -18.73 19.05 -0.60
CA ILE A 323 -18.03 18.07 -1.45
C ILE A 323 -18.38 16.63 -1.05
N LEU A 324 -18.31 16.29 0.23
CA LEU A 324 -18.54 14.92 0.72
C LEU A 324 -19.89 14.35 0.31
N PRO A 325 -21.01 15.08 0.40
CA PRO A 325 -22.32 14.54 -0.03
C PRO A 325 -22.31 14.08 -1.49
N GLY A 326 -21.65 14.83 -2.38
CA GLY A 326 -21.53 14.49 -3.79
C GLY A 326 -20.60 13.28 -4.05
N LEU A 327 -19.61 13.07 -3.18
CA LEU A 327 -18.64 11.96 -3.30
C LEU A 327 -19.12 10.67 -2.60
N ALA A 328 -20.09 10.75 -1.70
CA ALA A 328 -20.51 9.66 -0.80
C ALA A 328 -20.71 8.33 -1.53
N GLY A 329 -21.39 8.34 -2.67
CA GLY A 329 -21.66 7.13 -3.47
C GLY A 329 -20.40 6.49 -4.05
N THR A 330 -19.35 7.25 -4.32
CA THR A 330 -18.07 6.75 -4.89
C THR A 330 -17.12 6.22 -3.82
N LEU A 331 -17.33 6.59 -2.57
CA LEU A 331 -16.45 6.24 -1.46
C LEU A 331 -16.74 4.88 -0.84
N ALA A 332 -17.85 4.22 -1.16
CA ALA A 332 -18.23 2.93 -0.57
C ALA A 332 -17.18 1.83 -0.73
N SER A 333 -16.42 1.83 -1.84
CA SER A 333 -15.31 0.88 -2.06
C SER A 333 -14.10 1.16 -1.16
N ARG A 334 -13.92 2.40 -0.71
CA ARG A 334 -12.78 2.84 0.12
C ARG A 334 -13.12 2.91 1.60
N ILE A 335 -14.34 3.33 1.93
CA ILE A 335 -14.83 3.52 3.30
C ILE A 335 -15.94 2.50 3.52
N ASN A 336 -15.61 1.41 4.18
CA ASN A 336 -16.49 0.27 4.43
C ASN A 336 -16.03 -0.46 5.70
N ASP A 337 -16.76 -1.48 6.09
CA ASP A 337 -16.49 -2.32 7.25
C ASP A 337 -15.71 -3.60 6.92
N ASN A 338 -15.00 -3.63 5.78
CA ASN A 338 -14.01 -4.67 5.49
C ASN A 338 -12.77 -4.42 6.38
N PHE A 339 -12.88 -4.85 7.62
CA PHE A 339 -11.82 -4.66 8.61
C PHE A 339 -10.59 -5.50 8.27
N GLN A 340 -9.43 -4.86 8.23
CA GLN A 340 -8.16 -5.55 8.09
C GLN A 340 -7.57 -5.77 9.49
N THR A 341 -7.49 -7.02 9.91
CA THR A 341 -6.78 -7.37 11.14
C THR A 341 -5.29 -7.10 10.99
N LEU A 342 -4.68 -6.54 12.02
CA LEU A 342 -3.24 -6.39 12.08
C LEU A 342 -2.61 -7.78 12.32
N LYS A 343 -1.48 -8.06 11.68
CA LYS A 343 -0.69 -9.26 11.97
C LYS A 343 0.04 -9.06 13.30
N ASN A 344 0.19 -10.13 14.07
CA ASN A 344 1.04 -10.08 15.26
C ASN A 344 2.45 -9.61 14.88
N ALA A 345 3.08 -8.82 15.76
CA ALA A 345 4.47 -8.46 15.58
C ALA A 345 5.29 -9.77 15.59
N THR A 346 6.10 -9.99 14.56
CA THR A 346 7.17 -10.98 14.65
C THR A 346 8.13 -10.45 15.71
N SER A 347 8.23 -11.17 16.83
CA SER A 347 9.23 -10.86 17.86
C SER A 347 10.61 -10.84 17.20
N SER A 348 11.26 -9.69 17.26
CA SER A 348 12.67 -9.54 16.90
C SER A 348 13.55 -10.17 17.98
#